data_f3eaf762699abdffb775f33329a8a858
#
_entry.id   f3eaf762699abdffb775f33329a8a858
#
_cell.length_a   1.000
_cell.length_b   1.000
_cell.length_c   1.000
_cell.angle_alpha   90.00
_cell.angle_beta   90.00
_cell.angle_gamma   90.00
#
_symmetry.space_group_name_H-M   'P 1'
#
loop_
_entity.id
_entity.type
_entity.pdbx_description
1 polymer ?
#
loop_
_entity_poly.entity_id
_entity_poly.type
_entity_poly.pdbx_seq_one_letter_code
_entity_poly.pdbx_strand_id
1 'polypeptide(L)'
;VLTFGGIDAIVGEVSALLAAQGVGVALRNRVRHILIELLENAHRYGHTHGGEAAPWIGMQVGVGEHGSILLEVANRVLPAQRAFLEGYLSRLQQMDMQECNQTIRARLAGGEVSMKGGAGLGLLSCARSCRGFEWAFTRDELGYCLFTFRAHVGERSTTASAWGGELGT
;
A
#
# COMPACT_ATOMS: atom_id res chain seq x y z
N VAL A 1 -14.05 14.21 4.53
CA VAL A 1 -14.25 13.15 3.51
C VAL A 1 -13.01 13.14 2.61
N LEU A 2 -12.30 12.03 2.54
CA LEU A 2 -11.19 11.90 1.62
C LEU A 2 -11.74 11.85 0.18
N THR A 3 -11.30 12.77 -0.67
CA THR A 3 -11.59 12.82 -2.10
C THR A 3 -10.29 12.59 -2.87
N PHE A 4 -10.35 12.39 -4.18
CA PHE A 4 -9.12 12.32 -4.99
C PHE A 4 -8.27 13.59 -4.86
N GLY A 5 -8.87 14.79 -4.83
CA GLY A 5 -8.16 16.03 -4.53
C GLY A 5 -7.57 16.07 -3.12
N GLY A 6 -8.20 15.42 -2.15
CA GLY A 6 -7.67 15.24 -0.80
C GLY A 6 -6.46 14.29 -0.75
N ILE A 7 -6.45 13.25 -1.58
CA ILE A 7 -5.29 12.34 -1.72
C ILE A 7 -4.08 13.12 -2.24
N ASP A 8 -4.27 13.92 -3.30
CA ASP A 8 -3.18 14.74 -3.87
C ASP A 8 -2.60 15.73 -2.85
N ALA A 9 -3.46 16.36 -2.03
CA ALA A 9 -3.03 17.27 -0.96
C ALA A 9 -2.17 16.54 0.09
N ILE A 10 -2.65 15.39 0.61
CA ILE A 10 -1.91 14.57 1.58
C ILE A 10 -0.55 14.14 1.01
N VAL A 11 -0.52 13.65 -0.22
CA VAL A 11 0.70 13.22 -0.88
C VAL A 11 1.67 14.37 -1.08
N GLY A 12 1.17 15.57 -1.39
CA GLY A 12 1.94 16.81 -1.46
C GLY A 12 2.59 17.18 -0.14
N GLU A 13 1.82 17.15 0.96
CA GLU A 13 2.32 17.43 2.31
C GLU A 13 3.40 16.42 2.74
N VAL A 14 3.16 15.13 2.56
CA VAL A 14 4.14 14.08 2.85
C VAL A 14 5.43 14.30 2.04
N SER A 15 5.32 14.62 0.75
CA SER A 15 6.48 14.89 -0.10
C SER A 15 7.29 16.11 0.38
N ALA A 16 6.61 17.17 0.84
CA ALA A 16 7.25 18.35 1.39
C ALA A 16 7.96 18.06 2.72
N LEU A 17 7.32 17.31 3.63
CA LEU A 17 7.93 16.88 4.90
C LEU A 17 9.18 16.03 4.67
N LEU A 18 9.13 15.08 3.77
CA LEU A 18 10.28 14.23 3.42
C LEU A 18 11.42 15.06 2.78
N ALA A 19 11.08 16.07 1.96
CA ALA A 19 12.07 16.99 1.40
C ALA A 19 12.77 17.79 2.49
N ALA A 20 12.04 18.31 3.47
CA ALA A 20 12.57 19.04 4.59
C ALA A 20 13.52 18.18 5.47
N GLN A 21 13.32 16.88 5.49
CA GLN A 21 14.18 15.90 6.16
C GLN A 21 15.36 15.41 5.30
N GLY A 22 15.60 16.02 4.12
CA GLY A 22 16.73 15.70 3.25
C GLY A 22 16.54 14.42 2.42
N VAL A 23 15.32 13.85 2.37
CA VAL A 23 15.06 12.64 1.56
C VAL A 23 15.20 12.96 0.07
N GLY A 24 16.01 12.19 -0.64
CA GLY A 24 16.31 12.40 -2.06
C GLY A 24 15.07 12.26 -2.96
N VAL A 25 15.08 12.96 -4.10
CA VAL A 25 13.94 13.05 -5.05
C VAL A 25 13.47 11.67 -5.53
N ALA A 26 14.39 10.76 -5.86
CA ALA A 26 14.07 9.43 -6.36
C ALA A 26 13.27 8.62 -5.31
N LEU A 27 13.66 8.70 -4.04
CA LEU A 27 12.98 8.03 -2.95
C LEU A 27 11.62 8.67 -2.68
N ARG A 28 11.51 10.01 -2.67
CA ARG A 28 10.23 10.72 -2.53
C ARG A 28 9.23 10.36 -3.63
N ASN A 29 9.68 10.26 -4.89
CA ASN A 29 8.82 9.84 -6.00
C ASN A 29 8.31 8.40 -5.82
N ARG A 30 9.12 7.51 -5.28
CA ARG A 30 8.73 6.14 -4.97
C ARG A 30 7.70 6.09 -3.83
N VAL A 31 7.94 6.86 -2.76
CA VAL A 31 6.99 7.03 -1.65
C VAL A 31 5.65 7.58 -2.16
N ARG A 32 5.70 8.64 -2.98
CA ARG A 32 4.52 9.24 -3.59
C ARG A 32 3.69 8.21 -4.37
N HIS A 33 4.33 7.41 -5.21
CA HIS A 33 3.65 6.37 -5.99
C HIS A 33 2.95 5.35 -5.08
N ILE A 34 3.67 4.80 -4.09
CA ILE A 34 3.11 3.80 -3.17
C ILE A 34 1.96 4.40 -2.36
N LEU A 35 2.11 5.63 -1.87
CA LEU A 35 1.09 6.29 -1.06
C LEU A 35 -0.19 6.55 -1.84
N ILE A 36 -0.10 7.00 -3.10
CA ILE A 36 -1.26 7.18 -3.98
C ILE A 36 -2.01 5.86 -4.13
N GLU A 37 -1.31 4.78 -4.50
CA GLU A 37 -1.93 3.46 -4.71
C GLU A 37 -2.62 2.93 -3.44
N LEU A 38 -1.98 3.08 -2.28
CA LEU A 38 -2.55 2.64 -1.01
C LEU A 38 -3.78 3.46 -0.60
N LEU A 39 -3.72 4.79 -0.72
CA LEU A 39 -4.83 5.68 -0.36
C LEU A 39 -6.01 5.53 -1.32
N GLU A 40 -5.76 5.38 -2.63
CA GLU A 40 -6.81 5.10 -3.61
C GLU A 40 -7.49 3.75 -3.35
N ASN A 41 -6.71 2.71 -3.02
CA ASN A 41 -7.25 1.41 -2.66
C ASN A 41 -8.11 1.51 -1.39
N ALA A 42 -7.62 2.18 -0.35
CA ALA A 42 -8.34 2.38 0.89
C ALA A 42 -9.63 3.19 0.69
N HIS A 43 -9.60 4.23 -0.15
CA HIS A 43 -10.77 5.02 -0.50
C HIS A 43 -11.81 4.23 -1.33
N ARG A 44 -11.34 3.47 -2.30
CA ARG A 44 -12.20 2.73 -3.25
C ARG A 44 -12.83 1.47 -2.66
N TYR A 45 -12.09 0.76 -1.82
CA TYR A 45 -12.46 -0.55 -1.30
C TYR A 45 -12.71 -0.57 0.21
N GLY A 46 -12.44 0.53 0.91
CA GLY A 46 -12.69 0.65 2.33
C GLY A 46 -14.18 0.57 2.66
N HIS A 47 -14.51 -0.12 3.75
CA HIS A 47 -15.87 -0.22 4.24
C HIS A 47 -16.26 1.04 5.01
N THR A 48 -17.45 1.58 4.71
CA THR A 48 -18.09 2.69 5.42
C THR A 48 -19.03 2.15 6.49
N HIS A 49 -19.16 2.85 7.62
CA HIS A 49 -20.07 2.52 8.70
C HIS A 49 -21.27 3.48 8.71
N GLY A 50 -22.48 2.94 8.89
CA GLY A 50 -23.65 3.66 9.41
C GLY A 50 -23.97 5.02 8.77
N GLY A 51 -23.80 5.19 7.45
CA GLY A 51 -24.10 6.45 6.76
C GLY A 51 -22.91 7.42 6.65
N GLU A 52 -21.70 6.98 6.98
CA GLU A 52 -20.48 7.75 6.70
C GLU A 52 -20.37 8.02 5.19
N ALA A 53 -19.97 9.24 4.82
CA ALA A 53 -19.83 9.65 3.42
C ALA A 53 -18.57 9.07 2.75
N ALA A 54 -17.62 8.53 3.53
CA ALA A 54 -16.38 7.93 3.05
C ALA A 54 -15.85 6.89 4.05
N PRO A 55 -15.00 5.94 3.58
CA PRO A 55 -14.38 4.96 4.47
C PRO A 55 -13.41 5.63 5.46
N TRP A 56 -13.30 5.04 6.65
CA TRP A 56 -12.24 5.41 7.58
C TRP A 56 -10.88 4.94 7.04
N ILE A 57 -9.90 5.85 7.04
CA ILE A 57 -8.53 5.57 6.58
C ILE A 57 -7.56 6.13 7.61
N GLY A 58 -6.70 5.27 8.14
CA GLY A 58 -5.55 5.64 8.96
C GLY A 58 -4.28 5.66 8.12
N MET A 59 -3.37 6.57 8.40
CA MET A 59 -2.08 6.66 7.73
C MET A 59 -0.98 7.07 8.69
N GLN A 60 0.19 6.44 8.52
CA GLN A 60 1.41 6.82 9.22
C GLN A 60 2.58 6.83 8.23
N VAL A 61 3.47 7.83 8.38
CA VAL A 61 4.73 7.92 7.65
C VAL A 61 5.85 8.15 8.65
N GLY A 62 6.86 7.31 8.61
CA GLY A 62 8.03 7.40 9.46
C GLY A 62 9.32 7.42 8.65
N VAL A 63 10.31 8.17 9.10
CA VAL A 63 11.68 8.14 8.57
C VAL A 63 12.53 7.34 9.56
N GLY A 64 13.04 6.22 9.10
CA GLY A 64 13.92 5.35 9.88
C GLY A 64 15.40 5.68 9.65
N GLU A 65 16.25 4.86 10.25
CA GLU A 65 17.70 4.97 10.09
C GLU A 65 18.11 4.84 8.61
N HIS A 66 19.20 5.50 8.24
CA HIS A 66 19.77 5.50 6.89
C HIS A 66 18.79 6.00 5.80
N GLY A 67 17.81 6.83 6.17
CA GLY A 67 16.86 7.41 5.24
C GLY A 67 15.81 6.43 4.70
N SER A 68 15.64 5.27 5.34
CA SER A 68 14.53 4.37 5.03
C SER A 68 13.20 5.01 5.41
N ILE A 69 12.15 4.77 4.61
CA ILE A 69 10.81 5.30 4.87
C ILE A 69 9.87 4.14 5.17
N LEU A 70 9.13 4.25 6.25
CA LEU A 70 8.01 3.37 6.58
C LEU A 70 6.72 4.07 6.23
N LEU A 71 5.90 3.43 5.39
CA LEU A 71 4.54 3.86 5.08
C LEU A 71 3.57 2.83 5.62
N GLU A 72 2.58 3.29 6.35
CA GLU A 72 1.47 2.47 6.81
C GLU A 72 0.15 3.10 6.41
N VAL A 73 -0.74 2.30 5.81
CA VAL A 73 -2.12 2.69 5.51
C VAL A 73 -3.05 1.60 6.00
N ALA A 74 -4.09 2.01 6.71
CA ALA A 74 -5.10 1.12 7.29
C ALA A 74 -6.50 1.56 6.88
N ASN A 75 -7.39 0.59 6.62
CA ASN A 75 -8.80 0.82 6.35
C ASN A 75 -9.66 -0.35 6.82
N ARG A 76 -10.95 -0.08 7.05
CA ARG A 76 -11.93 -1.13 7.36
C ARG A 76 -12.21 -1.97 6.14
N VAL A 77 -12.36 -3.28 6.32
CA VAL A 77 -12.68 -4.24 5.26
C VAL A 77 -13.80 -5.19 5.69
N LEU A 78 -14.56 -5.69 4.71
CA LEU A 78 -15.55 -6.74 4.93
C LEU A 78 -14.87 -8.13 5.03
N PRO A 79 -15.52 -9.13 5.68
CA PRO A 79 -14.96 -10.48 5.78
C PRO A 79 -14.58 -11.11 4.43
N ALA A 80 -15.39 -10.90 3.40
CA ALA A 80 -15.08 -11.43 2.05
C ALA A 80 -13.85 -10.75 1.44
N GLN A 81 -13.65 -9.45 1.68
CA GLN A 81 -12.46 -8.72 1.24
C GLN A 81 -11.21 -9.21 2.00
N ARG A 82 -11.35 -9.50 3.30
CA ARG A 82 -10.26 -10.06 4.10
C ARG A 82 -9.75 -11.36 3.50
N ALA A 83 -10.64 -12.34 3.26
CA ALA A 83 -10.24 -13.63 2.70
C ALA A 83 -9.52 -13.49 1.34
N PHE A 84 -10.02 -12.58 0.48
CA PHE A 84 -9.36 -12.26 -0.79
C PHE A 84 -7.96 -11.66 -0.58
N LEU A 85 -7.83 -10.66 0.29
CA LEU A 85 -6.56 -9.97 0.56
C LEU A 85 -5.53 -10.90 1.17
N GLU A 86 -5.91 -11.76 2.13
CA GLU A 86 -5.02 -12.77 2.73
C GLU A 86 -4.40 -13.67 1.65
N GLY A 87 -5.22 -14.27 0.79
CA GLY A 87 -4.74 -15.13 -0.29
C GLY A 87 -3.88 -14.38 -1.31
N TYR A 88 -4.29 -13.16 -1.68
CA TYR A 88 -3.58 -12.35 -2.66
C TYR A 88 -2.21 -11.87 -2.14
N LEU A 89 -2.15 -11.33 -0.92
CA LEU A 89 -0.92 -10.80 -0.33
C LEU A 89 0.08 -11.90 0.02
N SER A 90 -0.40 -13.04 0.53
CA SER A 90 0.47 -14.23 0.73
C SER A 90 1.12 -14.67 -0.57
N ARG A 91 0.39 -14.64 -1.69
CA ARG A 91 0.95 -14.94 -3.00
C ARG A 91 1.96 -13.86 -3.44
N LEU A 92 1.67 -12.58 -3.23
CA LEU A 92 2.61 -11.49 -3.56
C LEU A 92 3.92 -11.60 -2.78
N GLN A 93 3.89 -12.03 -1.53
CA GLN A 93 5.10 -12.22 -0.71
C GLN A 93 6.02 -13.35 -1.24
N GLN A 94 5.47 -14.31 -1.98
CA GLN A 94 6.21 -15.41 -2.59
C GLN A 94 6.78 -15.07 -3.98
N MET A 95 6.29 -13.99 -4.61
CA MET A 95 6.72 -13.58 -5.94
C MET A 95 8.08 -12.87 -5.90
N ASP A 96 8.95 -13.24 -6.82
CA ASP A 96 10.17 -12.46 -7.05
C ASP A 96 9.89 -11.22 -7.94
N MET A 97 10.92 -10.40 -8.13
CA MET A 97 10.82 -9.18 -8.96
C MET A 97 10.52 -9.46 -10.43
N GLN A 98 11.01 -10.58 -10.96
CA GLN A 98 10.79 -10.95 -12.35
C GLN A 98 9.35 -11.37 -12.55
N GLU A 99 8.80 -12.17 -11.65
CA GLU A 99 7.40 -12.60 -11.63
C GLU A 99 6.46 -11.41 -11.48
N CYS A 100 6.76 -10.46 -10.56
CA CYS A 100 6.00 -9.22 -10.41
C CYS A 100 5.96 -8.43 -11.73
N ASN A 101 7.12 -8.24 -12.38
CA ASN A 101 7.19 -7.50 -13.65
C ASN A 101 6.46 -8.22 -14.79
N GLN A 102 6.56 -9.53 -14.89
CA GLN A 102 5.84 -10.34 -15.88
C GLN A 102 4.33 -10.26 -15.68
N THR A 103 3.87 -10.37 -14.43
CA THR A 103 2.45 -10.26 -14.08
C THR A 103 1.88 -8.88 -14.43
N ILE A 104 2.60 -7.80 -14.13
CA ILE A 104 2.19 -6.44 -14.51
C ILE A 104 2.08 -6.32 -16.03
N ARG A 105 3.10 -6.77 -16.77
CA ARG A 105 3.10 -6.72 -18.26
C ARG A 105 1.96 -7.52 -18.87
N ALA A 106 1.72 -8.73 -18.37
CA ALA A 106 0.64 -9.59 -18.85
C ALA A 106 -0.74 -8.94 -18.64
N ARG A 107 -0.99 -8.36 -17.48
CA ARG A 107 -2.26 -7.67 -17.20
C ARG A 107 -2.45 -6.40 -18.02
N LEU A 108 -1.38 -5.62 -18.26
CA LEU A 108 -1.43 -4.45 -19.13
C LEU A 108 -1.68 -4.84 -20.60
N ALA A 109 -1.06 -5.92 -21.09
CA ALA A 109 -1.23 -6.42 -22.46
C ALA A 109 -2.61 -7.06 -22.70
N GLY A 110 -3.18 -7.71 -21.67
CA GLY A 110 -4.48 -8.39 -21.76
C GLY A 110 -5.69 -7.45 -21.80
N GLY A 111 -5.50 -6.14 -21.70
CA GLY A 111 -6.60 -5.17 -21.67
C GLY A 111 -7.50 -5.28 -20.42
N GLU A 112 -7.13 -6.12 -19.46
CA GLU A 112 -7.82 -6.30 -18.18
C GLU A 112 -7.65 -5.08 -17.22
N VAL A 113 -7.09 -4.00 -17.72
CA VAL A 113 -7.22 -2.68 -17.09
C VAL A 113 -8.66 -2.24 -17.33
N SER A 114 -9.62 -2.92 -16.70
CA SER A 114 -11.00 -2.47 -16.69
C SER A 114 -11.00 -1.06 -16.09
N MET A 115 -11.76 -0.15 -16.67
CA MET A 115 -12.02 1.20 -16.14
C MET A 115 -12.59 1.18 -14.70
N LYS A 116 -12.78 0.01 -14.09
CA LYS A 116 -13.16 -0.25 -12.71
C LYS A 116 -11.99 -0.62 -11.79
N GLY A 117 -10.74 -0.29 -12.18
CA GLY A 117 -9.55 -0.47 -11.34
C GLY A 117 -9.41 -1.92 -10.89
N GLY A 118 -8.76 -2.76 -11.70
CA GLY A 118 -8.58 -4.17 -11.37
C GLY A 118 -7.94 -4.33 -9.99
N ALA A 119 -8.71 -4.88 -9.04
CA ALA A 119 -8.24 -5.17 -7.70
C ALA A 119 -6.93 -5.99 -7.80
N GLY A 120 -5.85 -5.42 -7.29
CA GLY A 120 -4.57 -6.10 -7.20
C GLY A 120 -3.41 -5.50 -8.02
N LEU A 121 -3.63 -4.70 -9.06
CA LEU A 121 -2.52 -4.03 -9.74
C LEU A 121 -1.84 -2.99 -8.85
N GLY A 122 -2.60 -2.23 -8.07
CA GLY A 122 -2.08 -1.25 -7.13
C GLY A 122 -1.17 -1.88 -6.07
N LEU A 123 -1.65 -2.93 -5.39
CA LEU A 123 -0.84 -3.65 -4.38
C LEU A 123 0.37 -4.35 -5.00
N LEU A 124 0.25 -4.91 -6.21
CA LEU A 124 1.38 -5.49 -6.95
C LEU A 124 2.42 -4.41 -7.31
N SER A 125 1.97 -3.22 -7.72
CA SER A 125 2.84 -2.07 -8.00
C SER A 125 3.53 -1.56 -6.73
N CYS A 126 2.82 -1.51 -5.60
CA CYS A 126 3.40 -1.22 -4.29
C CYS A 126 4.47 -2.24 -3.90
N ALA A 127 4.16 -3.53 -3.95
CA ALA A 127 5.09 -4.61 -3.66
C ALA A 127 6.36 -4.51 -4.51
N ARG A 128 6.22 -4.25 -5.82
CA ARG A 128 7.36 -4.02 -6.70
C ARG A 128 8.19 -2.80 -6.32
N SER A 129 7.56 -1.74 -5.82
CA SER A 129 8.18 -0.44 -5.58
C SER A 129 8.81 -0.30 -4.19
N CYS A 130 8.45 -1.14 -3.23
CA CYS A 130 9.04 -1.15 -1.89
C CYS A 130 10.22 -2.14 -1.79
N ARG A 131 11.00 -2.01 -0.72
CA ARG A 131 12.06 -2.94 -0.34
C ARG A 131 11.47 -4.22 0.26
N GLY A 132 10.39 -4.06 1.00
CA GLY A 132 9.62 -5.10 1.65
C GLY A 132 8.26 -4.58 2.06
N PHE A 133 7.32 -5.45 2.32
CA PHE A 133 6.02 -5.09 2.85
C PHE A 133 5.52 -6.14 3.85
N GLU A 134 4.69 -5.66 4.76
CA GLU A 134 3.99 -6.45 5.76
C GLU A 134 2.51 -6.09 5.71
N TRP A 135 1.68 -6.96 6.20
CA TRP A 135 0.25 -6.71 6.31
C TRP A 135 -0.33 -7.41 7.54
N ALA A 136 -1.41 -6.87 8.06
CA ALA A 136 -2.09 -7.41 9.22
C ALA A 136 -3.60 -7.17 9.14
N PHE A 137 -4.34 -8.02 9.84
CA PHE A 137 -5.75 -7.80 10.12
C PHE A 137 -5.94 -7.74 11.62
N THR A 138 -6.48 -6.63 12.10
CA THR A 138 -6.84 -6.42 13.50
C THR A 138 -8.33 -6.08 13.61
N ARG A 139 -8.80 -5.78 14.81
CA ARG A 139 -10.14 -5.22 15.04
C ARG A 139 -10.00 -3.81 15.58
N ASP A 140 -10.84 -2.90 15.09
CA ASP A 140 -10.97 -1.58 15.70
C ASP A 140 -11.87 -1.63 16.95
N GLU A 141 -12.00 -0.52 17.65
CA GLU A 141 -12.81 -0.37 18.87
C GLU A 141 -14.30 -0.67 18.63
N LEU A 142 -14.78 -0.55 17.40
CA LEU A 142 -16.14 -0.87 16.99
C LEU A 142 -16.31 -2.32 16.53
N GLY A 143 -15.23 -3.13 16.58
CA GLY A 143 -15.23 -4.54 16.20
C GLY A 143 -15.10 -4.81 14.70
N TYR A 144 -14.91 -3.78 13.86
CA TYR A 144 -14.67 -3.94 12.42
C TYR A 144 -13.29 -4.52 12.15
N CYS A 145 -13.20 -5.32 11.09
CA CYS A 145 -11.91 -5.81 10.61
C CYS A 145 -11.13 -4.65 9.98
N LEU A 146 -9.96 -4.38 10.53
CA LEU A 146 -9.03 -3.37 10.06
C LEU A 146 -7.91 -4.06 9.28
N PHE A 147 -7.79 -3.75 8.00
CA PHE A 147 -6.66 -4.14 7.16
C PHE A 147 -5.59 -3.07 7.21
N THR A 148 -4.36 -3.46 7.51
CA THR A 148 -3.18 -2.59 7.52
C THR A 148 -2.16 -3.10 6.53
N PHE A 149 -1.67 -2.23 5.64
CA PHE A 149 -0.54 -2.50 4.75
C PHE A 149 0.62 -1.59 5.12
N ARG A 150 1.79 -2.18 5.35
CA ARG A 150 3.01 -1.49 5.75
C ARG A 150 4.09 -1.70 4.69
N ALA A 151 4.57 -0.63 4.06
CA ALA A 151 5.61 -0.65 3.04
C ALA A 151 6.92 -0.07 3.57
N HIS A 152 8.00 -0.81 3.41
CA HIS A 152 9.37 -0.36 3.67
C HIS A 152 9.98 0.15 2.37
N VAL A 153 10.24 1.46 2.30
CA VAL A 153 10.75 2.14 1.10
C VAL A 153 12.17 2.62 1.38
N GLY A 154 13.13 2.22 0.54
CA GLY A 154 14.55 2.56 0.73
C GLY A 154 15.37 2.11 -0.46
N GLU A 155 16.69 2.25 -0.35
CA GLU A 155 17.61 1.64 -1.31
C GLU A 155 17.51 0.12 -1.20
N ARG A 156 17.42 -0.56 -2.34
CA ARG A 156 17.42 -2.02 -2.36
C ARG A 156 18.82 -2.51 -2.05
N SER A 157 18.95 -3.32 -1.01
CA SER A 157 20.16 -4.11 -0.83
C SER A 157 20.33 -5.03 -2.05
N THR A 158 21.54 -5.08 -2.60
CA THR A 158 21.89 -5.98 -3.71
C THR A 158 21.92 -7.45 -3.30
N THR A 159 21.77 -7.74 -2.01
CA THR A 159 21.63 -9.11 -1.50
C THR A 159 20.16 -9.49 -1.51
N ALA A 160 19.75 -10.33 -2.44
CA ALA A 160 18.44 -10.93 -2.49
C ALA A 160 18.16 -11.72 -1.21
N SER A 161 17.29 -11.21 -0.36
CA SER A 161 16.63 -12.02 0.66
C SER A 161 15.13 -11.85 0.50
N ALA A 162 14.43 -12.98 0.56
CA ALA A 162 12.99 -13.07 0.52
C ALA A 162 12.33 -12.09 1.50
N TRP A 163 11.18 -11.57 1.12
CA TRP A 163 10.32 -10.67 1.86
C TRP A 163 10.09 -11.17 3.30
N GLY A 164 10.31 -10.31 4.28
CA GLY A 164 10.22 -10.64 5.72
C GLY A 164 8.83 -11.11 6.13
N GLY A 165 8.81 -11.98 7.13
CA GLY A 165 7.70 -12.78 7.59
C GLY A 165 6.53 -12.03 8.23
N GLU A 166 5.47 -12.79 8.50
CA GLU A 166 4.26 -12.39 9.22
C GLU A 166 4.59 -11.71 10.55
N LEU A 167 3.90 -10.61 10.83
CA LEU A 167 3.84 -10.05 12.18
C LEU A 167 3.05 -11.05 13.04
N GLY A 168 3.74 -11.69 13.97
CA GLY A 168 3.12 -12.54 15.00
C GLY A 168 2.00 -11.79 15.71
N THR A 169 0.94 -12.54 15.99
CA THR A 169 -0.30 -12.18 16.70
C THR A 169 -0.10 -11.37 17.95
#